data_6fcc8002fb73340bc2ba38143ab54d5b
#
_entry.id   6fcc8002fb73340bc2ba38143ab54d5b
#
_cell.length_a   1.000
_cell.length_b   1.000
_cell.length_c   1.000
_cell.angle_alpha   90.00
_cell.angle_beta   90.00
_cell.angle_gamma   90.00
#
_symmetry.space_group_name_H-M   'P 1'
#
loop_
_entity.id
_entity.type
_entity.pdbx_description
1 polymer ?
#
loop_
_entity_poly.entity_id
_entity_poly.type
_entity_poly.pdbx_seq_one_letter_code
_entity_poly.pdbx_strand_id
1 'polypeptide(L)'
;MQQLTCVIIGGGYAGIHAVKAIQKRCKENAGSRTLRLILIDKHDYHFRKVLLFKPAVSDENITIPLANLLPTVEFLQATVTKIETELKVIRCLDGNGNENAIPYDYLILALGSVVRQPEPEQGGIPLANLEAARAIHEVWHSNLQKAVTESDEREQQRLMTIAVAGAGISGIETSAELAHAVREVAAAKGLEPNMVNILLINANDRLFPETPEKVGEKLESHLAEQGVGTIHGRKVLQEKDGLLTLSSGETMSVGLCIWTLGLLPNPVLRSLGIPLTSDGHVLVDESYRVQGAEGLYSIGDCAAIVDPISGRVDGKTCKEAIAQADRLGKILSADVLGRPAPKHKAFMDFFCVNLGPQQALVWTQQWGINFTITGKLAAKIRKLTWNTASFL
;
A
#
# COMPACT_ATOMS: atom_id res chain seq x y z
N MET A 1 -33.09 16.94 18.37
CA MET A 1 -32.46 16.56 17.06
C MET A 1 -31.92 15.15 17.22
N GLN A 2 -32.22 14.23 16.31
CA GLN A 2 -31.72 12.86 16.37
C GLN A 2 -30.22 12.88 15.98
N GLN A 3 -29.35 12.38 16.84
CA GLN A 3 -27.93 12.20 16.57
C GLN A 3 -27.75 10.87 15.81
N LEU A 4 -27.16 10.90 14.62
CA LEU A 4 -26.78 9.72 13.85
C LEU A 4 -25.34 9.34 14.17
N THR A 5 -25.08 8.04 14.28
CA THR A 5 -23.72 7.50 14.50
C THR A 5 -23.16 6.92 13.21
N CYS A 6 -22.05 7.47 12.74
CA CYS A 6 -21.31 6.95 11.61
C CYS A 6 -19.96 6.41 12.10
N VAL A 7 -19.73 5.13 11.86
CA VAL A 7 -18.51 4.45 12.26
C VAL A 7 -17.66 4.17 11.02
N ILE A 8 -16.36 4.45 11.11
CA ILE A 8 -15.37 4.12 10.07
C ILE A 8 -14.41 3.10 10.66
N ILE A 9 -14.20 1.97 9.97
CA ILE A 9 -13.25 0.94 10.38
C ILE A 9 -12.03 0.99 9.47
N GLY A 10 -10.87 1.34 10.05
CA GLY A 10 -9.57 1.42 9.40
C GLY A 10 -9.02 2.85 9.29
N GLY A 11 -7.86 3.11 9.91
CA GLY A 11 -7.10 4.37 9.91
C GLY A 11 -6.11 4.51 8.74
N GLY A 12 -6.29 3.71 7.67
CA GLY A 12 -5.53 3.81 6.42
C GLY A 12 -5.95 5.01 5.56
N TYR A 13 -5.39 5.11 4.34
CA TYR A 13 -5.68 6.24 3.43
C TYR A 13 -7.18 6.43 3.18
N ALA A 14 -7.91 5.37 2.87
CA ALA A 14 -9.35 5.44 2.62
C ALA A 14 -10.12 5.96 3.84
N GLY A 15 -9.82 5.46 5.04
CA GLY A 15 -10.52 5.80 6.27
C GLY A 15 -10.29 7.25 6.72
N ILE A 16 -9.04 7.71 6.79
CA ILE A 16 -8.73 9.09 7.21
C ILE A 16 -9.33 10.12 6.24
N HIS A 17 -9.33 9.84 4.93
CA HIS A 17 -9.96 10.69 3.93
C HIS A 17 -11.49 10.62 3.98
N ALA A 18 -12.08 9.43 4.26
CA ALA A 18 -13.53 9.30 4.48
C ALA A 18 -14.01 10.15 5.65
N VAL A 19 -13.30 10.11 6.78
CA VAL A 19 -13.59 10.96 7.94
C VAL A 19 -13.66 12.44 7.52
N LYS A 20 -12.62 12.95 6.86
CA LYS A 20 -12.58 14.37 6.44
C LYS A 20 -13.65 14.73 5.41
N ALA A 21 -13.92 13.84 4.45
CA ALA A 21 -14.96 14.04 3.45
C ALA A 21 -16.35 14.10 4.08
N ILE A 22 -16.66 13.22 5.01
CA ILE A 22 -17.93 13.19 5.74
C ILE A 22 -18.07 14.44 6.61
N GLN A 23 -17.04 14.81 7.39
CA GLN A 23 -17.05 16.02 8.21
C GLN A 23 -17.32 17.29 7.38
N LYS A 24 -16.69 17.39 6.21
CA LYS A 24 -16.91 18.50 5.28
C LYS A 24 -18.37 18.59 4.84
N ARG A 25 -18.98 17.48 4.42
CA ARG A 25 -20.37 17.44 3.96
C ARG A 25 -21.38 17.68 5.09
N CYS A 26 -21.10 17.19 6.30
CA CYS A 26 -21.93 17.49 7.46
C CYS A 26 -21.97 18.98 7.79
N LYS A 27 -20.83 19.69 7.69
CA LYS A 27 -20.77 21.17 7.88
C LYS A 27 -21.55 21.91 6.81
N GLU A 28 -21.48 21.46 5.56
CA GLU A 28 -22.21 22.09 4.42
C GLU A 28 -23.75 21.92 4.55
N ASN A 29 -24.21 20.84 5.21
CA ASN A 29 -25.62 20.49 5.36
C ASN A 29 -26.16 20.72 6.80
N ALA A 30 -25.58 21.62 7.58
CA ALA A 30 -25.78 21.82 9.02
C ALA A 30 -27.20 22.30 9.43
N GLY A 31 -28.26 21.80 8.80
CA GLY A 31 -29.62 22.25 9.05
C GLY A 31 -30.50 21.35 9.94
N SER A 32 -30.21 20.05 10.14
CA SER A 32 -31.22 19.18 10.79
C SER A 32 -30.73 17.96 11.59
N ARG A 33 -29.50 17.48 11.39
CA ARG A 33 -29.03 16.27 12.11
C ARG A 33 -27.55 16.41 12.50
N THR A 34 -27.22 16.09 13.75
CA THR A 34 -25.82 16.00 14.21
C THR A 34 -25.29 14.61 13.92
N LEU A 35 -24.08 14.50 13.37
CA LEU A 35 -23.42 13.24 13.09
C LEU A 35 -22.26 13.03 14.09
N ARG A 36 -22.33 11.94 14.86
CA ARG A 36 -21.23 11.43 15.68
C ARG A 36 -20.35 10.56 14.80
N LEU A 37 -19.06 10.90 14.69
CA LEU A 37 -18.08 10.15 13.91
C LEU A 37 -17.15 9.39 14.85
N ILE A 38 -17.06 8.08 14.65
CA ILE A 38 -16.16 7.19 15.38
C ILE A 38 -15.21 6.54 14.35
N LEU A 39 -13.90 6.63 14.59
CA LEU A 39 -12.90 5.88 13.85
C LEU A 39 -12.41 4.72 14.72
N ILE A 40 -12.45 3.50 14.17
CA ILE A 40 -11.93 2.29 14.83
C ILE A 40 -10.72 1.79 14.05
N ASP A 41 -9.59 1.64 14.71
CA ASP A 41 -8.42 0.93 14.18
C ASP A 41 -7.70 0.20 15.33
N LYS A 42 -7.01 -0.88 15.00
CA LYS A 42 -6.18 -1.63 15.96
C LYS A 42 -4.91 -0.87 16.37
N HIS A 43 -4.48 0.09 15.55
CA HIS A 43 -3.34 0.97 15.80
C HIS A 43 -3.81 2.41 16.02
N ASP A 44 -3.15 3.14 16.89
CA ASP A 44 -3.39 4.55 17.17
C ASP A 44 -2.73 5.50 16.17
N TYR A 45 -2.13 4.95 15.11
CA TYR A 45 -1.42 5.70 14.06
C TYR A 45 -1.88 5.34 12.65
N HIS A 46 -1.81 6.31 11.76
CA HIS A 46 -1.87 6.13 10.32
C HIS A 46 -0.54 5.59 9.81
N PHE A 47 -0.56 4.44 9.16
CA PHE A 47 0.60 3.81 8.55
C PHE A 47 0.74 4.24 7.09
N ARG A 48 1.83 4.98 6.77
CA ARG A 48 2.14 5.45 5.42
C ARG A 48 2.69 4.31 4.56
N LYS A 49 1.85 3.32 4.28
CA LYS A 49 2.22 2.07 3.59
C LYS A 49 2.97 2.29 2.27
N VAL A 50 2.69 3.37 1.56
CA VAL A 50 3.38 3.74 0.31
C VAL A 50 4.87 4.08 0.51
N LEU A 51 5.31 4.27 1.75
CA LEU A 51 6.70 4.54 2.13
C LEU A 51 7.38 3.33 2.79
N LEU A 52 6.78 2.14 2.73
CA LEU A 52 7.28 0.97 3.45
C LEU A 52 8.72 0.58 3.07
N PHE A 53 9.16 0.94 1.88
CA PHE A 53 10.56 0.76 1.46
C PHE A 53 11.56 1.66 2.24
N LYS A 54 11.12 2.78 2.84
CA LYS A 54 12.01 3.70 3.57
C LYS A 54 12.64 3.07 4.81
N PRO A 55 11.88 2.46 5.74
CA PRO A 55 12.49 1.77 6.88
C PRO A 55 13.29 0.51 6.50
N ALA A 56 13.22 0.02 5.25
CA ALA A 56 14.10 -1.01 4.74
C ALA A 56 15.51 -0.49 4.36
N VAL A 57 15.68 0.83 4.26
CA VAL A 57 16.95 1.46 3.86
C VAL A 57 17.43 2.54 4.84
N SER A 58 16.60 2.96 5.80
CA SER A 58 16.91 4.02 6.76
C SER A 58 16.03 3.94 8.00
N ASP A 59 16.35 4.72 9.04
CA ASP A 59 15.54 4.82 10.27
C ASP A 59 14.33 5.77 10.13
N GLU A 60 13.86 6.02 8.89
CA GLU A 60 12.75 6.95 8.66
C GLU A 60 11.45 6.43 9.28
N ASN A 61 10.81 7.25 10.12
CA ASN A 61 9.50 6.93 10.68
C ASN A 61 8.38 7.24 9.65
N ILE A 62 7.58 6.23 9.35
CA ILE A 62 6.48 6.32 8.39
C ILE A 62 5.09 6.21 9.04
N THR A 63 5.00 6.44 10.35
CA THR A 63 3.73 6.46 11.09
C THR A 63 3.38 7.88 11.53
N ILE A 64 2.08 8.19 11.58
CA ILE A 64 1.57 9.47 12.07
C ILE A 64 0.44 9.19 13.06
N PRO A 65 0.50 9.69 14.32
CA PRO A 65 -0.58 9.48 15.27
C PRO A 65 -1.93 9.96 14.72
N LEU A 66 -2.97 9.13 14.82
CA LEU A 66 -4.32 9.46 14.34
C LEU A 66 -4.90 10.69 15.06
N ALA A 67 -4.57 10.86 16.34
CA ALA A 67 -4.94 12.05 17.10
C ALA A 67 -4.44 13.37 16.47
N ASN A 68 -3.26 13.35 15.83
CA ASN A 68 -2.73 14.53 15.14
C ASN A 68 -3.44 14.81 13.81
N LEU A 69 -3.86 13.76 13.10
CA LEU A 69 -4.55 13.88 11.82
C LEU A 69 -6.02 14.23 11.96
N LEU A 70 -6.68 13.71 13.01
CA LEU A 70 -8.12 13.74 13.22
C LEU A 70 -8.48 14.16 14.66
N PRO A 71 -8.05 15.33 15.15
CA PRO A 71 -8.17 15.72 16.57
C PRO A 71 -9.62 15.90 17.07
N THR A 72 -10.59 15.97 16.15
CA THR A 72 -12.02 16.20 16.48
C THR A 72 -12.88 14.94 16.27
N VAL A 73 -12.27 13.80 16.03
CA VAL A 73 -12.97 12.52 15.79
C VAL A 73 -12.80 11.63 17.02
N GLU A 74 -13.87 10.98 17.43
CA GLU A 74 -13.80 9.95 18.45
C GLU A 74 -13.01 8.76 17.90
N PHE A 75 -11.86 8.49 18.51
CA PHE A 75 -11.01 7.37 18.12
C PHE A 75 -11.15 6.23 19.14
N LEU A 76 -11.38 5.03 18.65
CA LEU A 76 -11.39 3.81 19.44
C LEU A 76 -10.32 2.85 18.95
N GLN A 77 -9.31 2.61 19.78
CA GLN A 77 -8.30 1.60 19.49
C GLN A 77 -8.87 0.21 19.80
N ALA A 78 -9.29 -0.51 18.76
CA ALA A 78 -9.88 -1.83 18.88
C ALA A 78 -9.75 -2.67 17.61
N THR A 79 -9.80 -3.99 17.78
CA THR A 79 -9.87 -4.95 16.67
C THR A 79 -11.30 -5.38 16.45
N VAL A 80 -11.87 -5.08 15.29
CA VAL A 80 -13.22 -5.51 14.91
C VAL A 80 -13.23 -7.01 14.62
N THR A 81 -14.15 -7.72 15.23
CA THR A 81 -14.27 -9.18 15.16
C THR A 81 -15.50 -9.64 14.39
N LYS A 82 -16.60 -8.85 14.41
CA LYS A 82 -17.87 -9.19 13.75
C LYS A 82 -18.69 -7.94 13.43
N ILE A 83 -19.49 -8.00 12.38
CA ILE A 83 -20.51 -7.01 12.05
C ILE A 83 -21.86 -7.72 12.00
N GLU A 84 -22.78 -7.29 12.87
CA GLU A 84 -24.16 -7.79 12.92
C GLU A 84 -25.04 -6.81 12.15
N THR A 85 -25.14 -7.02 10.83
CA THR A 85 -25.76 -6.05 9.91
C THR A 85 -27.25 -5.82 10.17
N GLU A 86 -28.00 -6.85 10.56
CA GLU A 86 -29.42 -6.74 10.89
C GLU A 86 -29.66 -5.93 12.16
N LEU A 87 -28.78 -6.07 13.16
CA LEU A 87 -28.84 -5.33 14.42
C LEU A 87 -28.15 -3.96 14.35
N LYS A 88 -27.43 -3.70 13.28
CA LYS A 88 -26.55 -2.53 13.11
C LYS A 88 -25.57 -2.36 14.28
N VAL A 89 -24.87 -3.44 14.66
CA VAL A 89 -23.90 -3.47 15.77
C VAL A 89 -22.57 -4.03 15.29
N ILE A 90 -21.49 -3.38 15.74
CA ILE A 90 -20.10 -3.83 15.54
C ILE A 90 -19.63 -4.46 16.85
N ARG A 91 -19.04 -5.66 16.76
CA ARG A 91 -18.30 -6.29 17.87
C ARG A 91 -16.81 -6.05 17.69
N CYS A 92 -16.15 -5.60 18.74
CA CYS A 92 -14.71 -5.38 18.72
C CYS A 92 -14.07 -5.67 20.08
N LEU A 93 -12.78 -6.00 20.06
CA LEU A 93 -11.95 -6.21 21.25
C LEU A 93 -11.03 -5.00 21.43
N ASP A 94 -11.02 -4.43 22.64
CA ASP A 94 -10.07 -3.40 23.02
C ASP A 94 -8.65 -3.98 23.25
N GLY A 95 -7.67 -3.11 23.55
CA GLY A 95 -6.29 -3.52 23.81
C GLY A 95 -6.11 -4.44 25.05
N ASN A 96 -7.12 -4.52 25.92
CA ASN A 96 -7.13 -5.38 27.09
C ASN A 96 -7.88 -6.70 26.85
N GLY A 97 -8.44 -6.89 25.64
CA GLY A 97 -9.23 -8.06 25.28
C GLY A 97 -10.71 -8.00 25.74
N ASN A 98 -11.20 -6.84 26.21
CA ASN A 98 -12.60 -6.69 26.56
C ASN A 98 -13.44 -6.52 25.29
N GLU A 99 -14.59 -7.22 25.26
CA GLU A 99 -15.54 -7.11 24.16
C GLU A 99 -16.40 -5.85 24.30
N ASN A 100 -16.50 -5.09 23.20
CA ASN A 100 -17.34 -3.91 23.08
C ASN A 100 -18.35 -4.10 21.94
N ALA A 101 -19.56 -3.56 22.13
CA ALA A 101 -20.62 -3.52 21.15
C ALA A 101 -20.95 -2.06 20.80
N ILE A 102 -20.79 -1.69 19.53
CA ILE A 102 -20.95 -0.31 19.06
C ILE A 102 -22.10 -0.28 18.06
N PRO A 103 -23.22 0.37 18.40
CA PRO A 103 -24.32 0.57 17.45
C PRO A 103 -23.93 1.64 16.41
N TYR A 104 -24.47 1.49 15.19
CA TYR A 104 -24.26 2.44 14.10
C TYR A 104 -25.52 2.68 13.29
N ASP A 105 -25.67 3.87 12.74
CA ASP A 105 -26.63 4.16 11.66
C ASP A 105 -25.97 3.96 10.30
N TYR A 106 -24.71 4.36 10.18
CA TYR A 106 -23.87 4.21 9.00
C TYR A 106 -22.51 3.62 9.37
N LEU A 107 -22.04 2.67 8.58
CA LEU A 107 -20.76 2.00 8.77
C LEU A 107 -19.94 2.02 7.47
N ILE A 108 -18.68 2.43 7.55
CA ILE A 108 -17.73 2.44 6.43
C ILE A 108 -16.59 1.46 6.70
N LEU A 109 -16.42 0.50 5.79
CA LEU A 109 -15.29 -0.42 5.81
C LEU A 109 -14.15 0.16 4.96
N ALA A 110 -13.02 0.46 5.59
CA ALA A 110 -11.81 0.96 4.98
C ALA A 110 -10.58 0.16 5.43
N LEU A 111 -10.75 -1.17 5.54
CA LEU A 111 -9.78 -2.12 6.12
C LEU A 111 -8.55 -2.39 5.23
N GLY A 112 -8.57 -1.89 4.00
CA GLY A 112 -7.44 -1.94 3.09
C GLY A 112 -7.04 -3.37 2.69
N SER A 113 -5.74 -3.53 2.41
CA SER A 113 -5.11 -4.75 1.92
C SER A 113 -3.91 -5.14 2.78
N VAL A 114 -3.52 -6.41 2.70
CA VAL A 114 -2.25 -6.93 3.24
C VAL A 114 -1.30 -7.28 2.10
N VAL A 115 0.00 -7.28 2.36
CA VAL A 115 0.99 -7.78 1.40
C VAL A 115 0.93 -9.31 1.37
N ARG A 116 0.91 -9.87 0.17
CA ARG A 116 0.99 -11.33 -0.01
C ARG A 116 2.30 -11.84 0.58
N GLN A 117 2.20 -12.88 1.41
CA GLN A 117 3.36 -13.55 1.97
C GLN A 117 3.82 -14.67 1.04
N PRO A 118 5.12 -14.96 0.95
CA PRO A 118 5.61 -16.22 0.40
C PRO A 118 5.22 -17.39 1.32
N GLU A 119 5.25 -18.61 0.81
CA GLU A 119 5.13 -19.77 1.67
C GLU A 119 6.36 -19.87 2.58
N PRO A 120 6.23 -20.42 3.81
CA PRO A 120 7.33 -20.46 4.77
C PRO A 120 8.62 -21.13 4.23
N GLU A 121 8.47 -22.12 3.35
CA GLU A 121 9.57 -22.87 2.73
C GLU A 121 10.29 -22.07 1.64
N GLN A 122 9.72 -20.96 1.18
CA GLN A 122 10.33 -20.15 0.13
C GLN A 122 11.46 -19.24 0.63
N GLY A 123 11.61 -19.09 1.95
CA GLY A 123 12.66 -18.26 2.56
C GLY A 123 12.54 -16.77 2.21
N GLY A 124 13.62 -16.02 2.48
CA GLY A 124 13.65 -14.56 2.26
C GLY A 124 12.76 -13.77 3.20
N ILE A 125 12.67 -12.45 3.01
CA ILE A 125 11.89 -11.53 3.87
C ILE A 125 10.84 -10.80 3.02
N PRO A 126 9.53 -10.92 3.30
CA PRO A 126 8.51 -10.13 2.62
C PRO A 126 8.50 -8.69 3.13
N LEU A 127 8.49 -7.71 2.24
CA LEU A 127 8.30 -6.29 2.58
C LEU A 127 6.82 -6.03 2.91
N ALA A 128 6.36 -6.49 4.07
CA ALA A 128 4.95 -6.56 4.41
C ALA A 128 4.49 -5.55 5.48
N ASN A 129 5.36 -5.22 6.42
CA ASN A 129 5.08 -4.34 7.55
C ASN A 129 6.37 -3.65 8.03
N LEU A 130 6.26 -2.82 9.06
CA LEU A 130 7.39 -2.05 9.59
C LEU A 130 8.48 -2.93 10.20
N GLU A 131 8.10 -4.01 10.87
CA GLU A 131 9.04 -4.97 11.48
C GLU A 131 9.86 -5.67 10.39
N ALA A 132 9.21 -6.20 9.35
CA ALA A 132 9.88 -6.82 8.21
C ALA A 132 10.79 -5.83 7.46
N ALA A 133 10.39 -4.59 7.30
CA ALA A 133 11.22 -3.56 6.69
C ALA A 133 12.49 -3.28 7.51
N ARG A 134 12.38 -3.19 8.84
CA ARG A 134 13.54 -3.06 9.74
C ARG A 134 14.42 -4.29 9.71
N ALA A 135 13.86 -5.50 9.70
CA ALA A 135 14.63 -6.72 9.56
C ALA A 135 15.44 -6.76 8.24
N ILE A 136 14.85 -6.31 7.13
CA ILE A 136 15.56 -6.12 5.86
C ILE A 136 16.77 -5.18 6.05
N HIS A 137 16.56 -4.04 6.70
CA HIS A 137 17.62 -3.06 7.00
C HIS A 137 18.76 -3.68 7.83
N GLU A 138 18.42 -4.38 8.90
CA GLU A 138 19.38 -5.05 9.77
C GLU A 138 20.18 -6.14 9.03
N VAL A 139 19.54 -6.95 8.19
CA VAL A 139 20.19 -8.05 7.47
C VAL A 139 21.22 -7.53 6.49
N TRP A 140 20.89 -6.56 5.62
CA TRP A 140 21.90 -6.07 4.67
C TRP A 140 23.02 -5.28 5.35
N HIS A 141 22.74 -4.55 6.44
CA HIS A 141 23.77 -3.92 7.27
C HIS A 141 24.74 -4.95 7.89
N SER A 142 24.19 -6.05 8.45
CA SER A 142 24.98 -7.16 8.99
C SER A 142 25.82 -7.84 7.89
N ASN A 143 25.25 -8.03 6.71
CA ASN A 143 25.96 -8.62 5.57
C ASN A 143 27.15 -7.74 5.13
N LEU A 144 26.96 -6.42 5.02
CA LEU A 144 28.09 -5.51 4.74
C LEU A 144 29.15 -5.55 5.82
N GLN A 145 28.77 -5.66 7.10
CA GLN A 145 29.74 -5.77 8.19
C GLN A 145 30.57 -7.07 8.08
N LYS A 146 29.95 -8.19 7.70
CA LYS A 146 30.66 -9.47 7.46
C LYS A 146 31.56 -9.35 6.23
N ALA A 147 31.09 -8.72 5.16
CA ALA A 147 31.85 -8.55 3.92
C ALA A 147 33.16 -7.79 4.09
N VAL A 148 33.25 -6.87 5.09
CA VAL A 148 34.51 -6.14 5.41
C VAL A 148 35.65 -7.07 5.82
N THR A 149 35.36 -8.18 6.52
CA THR A 149 36.34 -9.12 7.04
C THR A 149 36.42 -10.42 6.26
N GLU A 150 35.57 -10.59 5.24
CA GLU A 150 35.52 -11.78 4.41
C GLU A 150 36.70 -11.80 3.43
N SER A 151 37.39 -12.92 3.36
CA SER A 151 38.53 -13.13 2.48
C SER A 151 38.20 -13.94 1.22
N ASP A 152 37.09 -14.69 1.23
CA ASP A 152 36.58 -15.38 0.04
C ASP A 152 35.78 -14.37 -0.81
N GLU A 153 36.30 -14.06 -1.99
CA GLU A 153 35.67 -13.12 -2.91
C GLU A 153 34.25 -13.53 -3.32
N ARG A 154 33.96 -14.83 -3.41
CA ARG A 154 32.62 -15.34 -3.76
C ARG A 154 31.63 -15.11 -2.62
N GLU A 155 32.06 -15.38 -1.39
CA GLU A 155 31.23 -15.14 -0.21
C GLU A 155 31.05 -13.64 0.03
N GLN A 156 32.08 -12.83 -0.17
CA GLN A 156 31.98 -11.37 -0.12
C GLN A 156 30.95 -10.85 -1.16
N GLN A 157 31.03 -11.33 -2.41
CA GLN A 157 30.07 -10.98 -3.46
C GLN A 157 28.66 -11.42 -3.09
N ARG A 158 28.47 -12.62 -2.53
CA ARG A 158 27.17 -13.11 -2.06
C ARG A 158 26.59 -12.18 -1.01
N LEU A 159 27.36 -11.81 0.02
CA LEU A 159 26.93 -10.90 1.10
C LEU A 159 26.50 -9.52 0.57
N MET A 160 27.09 -9.06 -0.52
CA MET A 160 26.81 -7.76 -1.18
C MET A 160 25.74 -7.86 -2.29
N THR A 161 25.12 -9.04 -2.48
CA THR A 161 24.06 -9.25 -3.49
C THR A 161 22.70 -9.31 -2.82
N ILE A 162 21.77 -8.46 -3.27
CA ILE A 162 20.38 -8.41 -2.78
C ILE A 162 19.44 -8.63 -3.98
N ALA A 163 18.55 -9.62 -3.86
CA ALA A 163 17.51 -9.89 -4.84
C ALA A 163 16.16 -9.36 -4.34
N VAL A 164 15.44 -8.63 -5.20
CA VAL A 164 14.07 -8.17 -4.96
C VAL A 164 13.13 -8.94 -5.89
N ALA A 165 12.31 -9.80 -5.32
CA ALA A 165 11.37 -10.68 -6.04
C ALA A 165 10.02 -9.98 -6.23
N GLY A 166 9.75 -9.54 -7.46
CA GLY A 166 8.55 -8.82 -7.88
C GLY A 166 8.84 -7.39 -8.33
N ALA A 167 8.51 -7.09 -9.59
CA ALA A 167 8.80 -5.80 -10.24
C ALA A 167 7.55 -4.89 -10.36
N GLY A 168 6.66 -4.92 -9.37
CA GLY A 168 5.65 -3.89 -9.16
C GLY A 168 6.24 -2.61 -8.60
N ILE A 169 5.41 -1.59 -8.33
CA ILE A 169 5.86 -0.28 -7.80
C ILE A 169 6.73 -0.46 -6.55
N SER A 170 6.30 -1.29 -5.58
CA SER A 170 7.06 -1.51 -4.34
C SER A 170 8.45 -2.13 -4.61
N GLY A 171 8.55 -3.11 -5.52
CA GLY A 171 9.83 -3.73 -5.86
C GLY A 171 10.79 -2.76 -6.53
N ILE A 172 10.30 -1.98 -7.49
CA ILE A 172 11.08 -0.95 -8.18
C ILE A 172 11.58 0.11 -7.19
N GLU A 173 10.69 0.66 -6.36
CA GLU A 173 11.05 1.68 -5.37
C GLU A 173 12.06 1.14 -4.34
N THR A 174 11.86 -0.10 -3.88
CA THR A 174 12.78 -0.77 -2.94
C THR A 174 14.15 -1.00 -3.57
N SER A 175 14.20 -1.52 -4.79
CA SER A 175 15.47 -1.78 -5.48
C SER A 175 16.27 -0.50 -5.72
N ALA A 176 15.61 0.57 -6.15
CA ALA A 176 16.26 1.86 -6.42
C ALA A 176 16.82 2.50 -5.15
N GLU A 177 16.08 2.47 -4.04
CA GLU A 177 16.54 3.03 -2.76
C GLU A 177 17.65 2.16 -2.15
N LEU A 178 17.55 0.82 -2.20
CA LEU A 178 18.61 -0.08 -1.77
C LEU A 178 19.89 0.13 -2.55
N ALA A 179 19.80 0.30 -3.88
CA ALA A 179 20.95 0.53 -4.73
C ALA A 179 21.77 1.76 -4.30
N HIS A 180 21.11 2.79 -3.82
CA HIS A 180 21.76 3.98 -3.28
C HIS A 180 22.29 3.75 -1.85
N ALA A 181 21.41 3.36 -0.93
CA ALA A 181 21.73 3.25 0.49
C ALA A 181 22.84 2.22 0.78
N VAL A 182 22.75 1.04 0.15
CA VAL A 182 23.74 -0.04 0.37
C VAL A 182 25.12 0.36 -0.18
N ARG A 183 25.19 1.03 -1.34
CA ARG A 183 26.47 1.52 -1.89
C ARG A 183 27.09 2.63 -1.04
N GLU A 184 26.29 3.54 -0.52
CA GLU A 184 26.77 4.60 0.38
C GLU A 184 27.38 4.00 1.64
N VAL A 185 26.70 3.04 2.27
CA VAL A 185 27.21 2.36 3.47
C VAL A 185 28.41 1.47 3.15
N ALA A 186 28.42 0.77 2.02
CA ALA A 186 29.57 -0.02 1.57
C ALA A 186 30.83 0.85 1.43
N ALA A 187 30.72 2.00 0.74
CA ALA A 187 31.80 2.96 0.60
C ALA A 187 32.31 3.48 1.96
N ALA A 188 31.39 3.82 2.87
CA ALA A 188 31.74 4.26 4.22
C ALA A 188 32.48 3.19 5.05
N LYS A 189 32.28 1.92 4.71
CA LYS A 189 32.97 0.78 5.35
C LYS A 189 34.26 0.37 4.63
N GLY A 190 34.66 1.05 3.56
CA GLY A 190 35.85 0.73 2.77
C GLY A 190 35.67 -0.43 1.78
N LEU A 191 34.44 -0.85 1.53
CA LEU A 191 34.09 -1.83 0.49
C LEU A 191 33.94 -1.11 -0.87
N GLU A 192 34.23 -1.83 -1.96
CA GLU A 192 34.05 -1.30 -3.31
C GLU A 192 32.55 -1.20 -3.65
N PRO A 193 31.96 0.01 -3.84
CA PRO A 193 30.53 0.17 -4.08
C PRO A 193 30.02 -0.56 -5.34
N ASN A 194 30.90 -0.75 -6.33
CA ASN A 194 30.55 -1.45 -7.58
C ASN A 194 30.35 -2.96 -7.38
N MET A 195 30.80 -3.52 -6.26
CA MET A 195 30.52 -4.91 -5.90
C MET A 195 29.08 -5.10 -5.34
N VAL A 196 28.41 -4.01 -4.95
CA VAL A 196 27.01 -4.09 -4.53
C VAL A 196 26.13 -4.41 -5.72
N ASN A 197 25.48 -5.56 -5.67
CA ASN A 197 24.62 -6.07 -6.72
C ASN A 197 23.16 -6.09 -6.26
N ILE A 198 22.32 -5.24 -6.85
CA ILE A 198 20.89 -5.22 -6.60
C ILE A 198 20.16 -5.76 -7.81
N LEU A 199 19.41 -6.85 -7.63
CA LEU A 199 18.72 -7.56 -8.69
C LEU A 199 17.21 -7.46 -8.51
N LEU A 200 16.51 -6.91 -9.51
CA LEU A 200 15.05 -6.86 -9.57
C LEU A 200 14.55 -8.02 -10.44
N ILE A 201 13.87 -8.98 -9.85
CA ILE A 201 13.36 -10.16 -10.57
C ILE A 201 11.93 -9.90 -11.01
N ASN A 202 11.70 -9.89 -12.31
CA ASN A 202 10.42 -9.62 -12.95
C ASN A 202 9.83 -10.88 -13.59
N ALA A 203 8.62 -11.24 -13.21
CA ALA A 203 7.91 -12.38 -13.80
C ALA A 203 7.44 -12.13 -15.24
N ASN A 204 7.27 -10.88 -15.62
CA ASN A 204 6.87 -10.46 -16.98
C ASN A 204 8.09 -10.21 -17.87
N ASP A 205 7.85 -10.13 -19.18
CA ASP A 205 8.90 -9.88 -20.16
C ASP A 205 9.38 -8.42 -20.20
N ARG A 206 8.65 -7.49 -19.56
CA ARG A 206 9.04 -6.08 -19.39
C ARG A 206 8.43 -5.47 -18.13
N LEU A 207 8.92 -4.32 -17.71
CA LEU A 207 8.32 -3.55 -16.61
C LEU A 207 7.01 -2.91 -17.08
N PHE A 208 5.98 -2.91 -16.21
CA PHE A 208 4.66 -2.32 -16.44
C PHE A 208 4.05 -2.68 -17.81
N PRO A 209 3.73 -3.96 -18.06
CA PRO A 209 3.23 -4.41 -19.36
C PRO A 209 1.91 -3.74 -19.79
N GLU A 210 1.15 -3.21 -18.83
CA GLU A 210 -0.10 -2.46 -19.04
C GLU A 210 0.10 -1.02 -19.54
N THR A 211 1.34 -0.52 -19.57
CA THR A 211 1.67 0.83 -20.06
C THR A 211 2.31 0.76 -21.45
N PRO A 212 2.42 1.91 -22.17
CA PRO A 212 3.20 1.97 -23.40
C PRO A 212 4.63 1.49 -23.18
N GLU A 213 5.18 0.76 -24.15
CA GLU A 213 6.51 0.15 -24.08
C GLU A 213 7.61 1.14 -23.67
N LYS A 214 7.60 2.33 -24.25
CA LYS A 214 8.55 3.42 -23.92
C LYS A 214 8.56 3.83 -22.44
N VAL A 215 7.50 3.55 -21.70
CA VAL A 215 7.45 3.83 -20.25
C VAL A 215 8.24 2.78 -19.48
N GLY A 216 8.06 1.50 -19.84
CA GLY A 216 8.84 0.39 -19.27
C GLY A 216 10.34 0.55 -19.59
N GLU A 217 10.69 0.85 -20.83
CA GLU A 217 12.08 1.11 -21.26
C GLU A 217 12.75 2.25 -20.46
N LYS A 218 12.03 3.36 -20.25
CA LYS A 218 12.54 4.47 -19.44
C LYS A 218 12.75 4.08 -17.97
N LEU A 219 11.84 3.32 -17.39
CA LEU A 219 12.00 2.80 -16.03
C LEU A 219 13.24 1.93 -15.92
N GLU A 220 13.42 1.04 -16.87
CA GLU A 220 14.55 0.10 -16.93
C GLU A 220 15.88 0.82 -17.11
N SER A 221 15.94 1.81 -18.02
CA SER A 221 17.13 2.66 -18.21
C SER A 221 17.51 3.38 -16.90
N HIS A 222 16.53 4.00 -16.21
CA HIS A 222 16.81 4.68 -14.97
C HIS A 222 17.24 3.73 -13.84
N LEU A 223 16.67 2.51 -13.77
CA LEU A 223 17.10 1.51 -12.79
C LEU A 223 18.55 1.06 -13.08
N ALA A 224 18.88 0.82 -14.34
CA ALA A 224 20.23 0.46 -14.76
C ALA A 224 21.25 1.58 -14.43
N GLU A 225 20.89 2.85 -14.68
CA GLU A 225 21.70 4.03 -14.30
C GLU A 225 21.94 4.09 -12.78
N GLN A 226 21.00 3.61 -11.96
CA GLN A 226 21.15 3.48 -10.51
C GLN A 226 21.88 2.18 -10.11
N GLY A 227 22.30 1.36 -11.07
CA GLY A 227 22.99 0.10 -10.83
C GLY A 227 22.08 -1.02 -10.32
N VAL A 228 20.81 -1.01 -10.68
CA VAL A 228 19.88 -2.12 -10.46
C VAL A 228 19.84 -2.98 -11.71
N GLY A 229 20.22 -4.26 -11.59
CA GLY A 229 20.05 -5.25 -12.65
C GLY A 229 18.61 -5.77 -12.68
N THR A 230 17.98 -5.79 -13.86
CA THR A 230 16.62 -6.35 -14.01
C THR A 230 16.68 -7.69 -14.75
N ILE A 231 16.03 -8.72 -14.19
CA ILE A 231 15.92 -10.06 -14.79
C ILE A 231 14.44 -10.29 -15.14
N HIS A 232 14.12 -10.34 -16.43
CA HIS A 232 12.77 -10.53 -16.94
C HIS A 232 12.41 -12.00 -17.19
N GLY A 233 11.09 -12.28 -17.28
CA GLY A 233 10.56 -13.60 -17.60
C GLY A 233 10.89 -14.68 -16.55
N ARG A 234 11.23 -14.28 -15.34
CA ARG A 234 11.62 -15.19 -14.26
C ARG A 234 10.86 -14.90 -12.99
N LYS A 235 10.50 -15.98 -12.27
CA LYS A 235 9.95 -15.91 -10.91
C LYS A 235 10.96 -16.49 -9.96
N VAL A 236 11.08 -15.90 -8.77
CA VAL A 236 11.78 -16.55 -7.66
C VAL A 236 10.88 -17.67 -7.15
N LEU A 237 11.42 -18.85 -6.99
CA LEU A 237 10.74 -20.02 -6.42
C LEU A 237 11.06 -20.16 -4.93
N GLN A 238 12.32 -19.97 -4.57
CA GLN A 238 12.83 -20.17 -3.21
C GLN A 238 14.16 -19.45 -3.03
N GLU A 239 14.40 -19.00 -1.80
CA GLU A 239 15.74 -18.69 -1.28
C GLU A 239 16.03 -19.61 -0.10
N LYS A 240 17.10 -20.33 -0.14
CA LYS A 240 17.53 -21.24 0.93
C LYS A 240 19.05 -21.18 1.11
N ASP A 241 19.47 -20.92 2.33
CA ASP A 241 20.90 -20.86 2.71
C ASP A 241 21.75 -19.95 1.80
N GLY A 242 21.17 -18.81 1.37
CA GLY A 242 21.83 -17.87 0.49
C GLY A 242 21.83 -18.25 -0.99
N LEU A 243 21.10 -19.31 -1.38
CA LEU A 243 20.92 -19.73 -2.76
C LEU A 243 19.50 -19.43 -3.24
N LEU A 244 19.38 -18.53 -4.21
CA LEU A 244 18.13 -18.18 -4.86
C LEU A 244 17.88 -19.10 -6.06
N THR A 245 16.69 -19.68 -6.14
CA THR A 245 16.27 -20.54 -7.28
C THR A 245 15.20 -19.83 -8.09
N LEU A 246 15.40 -19.73 -9.40
CA LEU A 246 14.47 -19.13 -10.35
C LEU A 246 13.61 -20.18 -11.07
N SER A 247 12.49 -19.74 -11.65
CA SER A 247 11.56 -20.60 -12.41
C SER A 247 12.18 -21.22 -13.70
N SER A 248 13.30 -20.70 -14.16
CA SER A 248 14.10 -21.29 -15.25
C SER A 248 14.96 -22.49 -14.81
N GLY A 249 15.09 -22.73 -13.51
CA GLY A 249 16.05 -23.68 -12.94
C GLY A 249 17.43 -23.07 -12.66
N GLU A 250 17.67 -21.83 -13.07
CA GLU A 250 18.89 -21.10 -12.73
C GLU A 250 18.95 -20.81 -11.24
N THR A 251 20.17 -20.82 -10.69
CA THR A 251 20.43 -20.47 -9.30
C THR A 251 21.46 -19.35 -9.20
N MET A 252 21.35 -18.54 -8.15
CA MET A 252 22.31 -17.48 -7.86
C MET A 252 22.52 -17.30 -6.36
N SER A 253 23.76 -16.97 -5.97
CA SER A 253 24.10 -16.71 -4.57
C SER A 253 23.69 -15.30 -4.19
N VAL A 254 22.92 -15.16 -3.08
CA VAL A 254 22.43 -13.87 -2.58
C VAL A 254 22.63 -13.78 -1.07
N GLY A 255 22.91 -12.57 -0.57
CA GLY A 255 22.93 -12.28 0.86
C GLY A 255 21.56 -12.00 1.44
N LEU A 256 20.61 -11.60 0.58
CA LEU A 256 19.25 -11.26 0.99
C LEU A 256 18.29 -11.41 -0.19
N CYS A 257 17.15 -12.06 0.04
CA CYS A 257 15.99 -12.05 -0.85
C CYS A 257 14.84 -11.29 -0.22
N ILE A 258 14.29 -10.30 -0.92
CA ILE A 258 13.16 -9.46 -0.48
C ILE A 258 11.95 -9.75 -1.38
N TRP A 259 10.82 -10.13 -0.77
CA TRP A 259 9.60 -10.39 -1.52
C TRP A 259 8.69 -9.16 -1.60
N THR A 260 8.24 -8.83 -2.80
CA THR A 260 7.27 -7.76 -3.10
C THR A 260 6.12 -8.29 -3.97
N LEU A 261 5.35 -9.25 -3.43
CA LEU A 261 4.41 -10.11 -4.16
C LEU A 261 3.03 -9.50 -4.46
N GLY A 262 2.83 -8.21 -4.21
CA GLY A 262 1.55 -7.53 -4.41
C GLY A 262 0.62 -7.64 -3.20
N LEU A 263 -0.65 -7.29 -3.42
CA LEU A 263 -1.63 -7.07 -2.36
C LEU A 263 -2.78 -8.08 -2.43
N LEU A 264 -3.25 -8.49 -1.25
CA LEU A 264 -4.48 -9.27 -1.05
C LEU A 264 -5.47 -8.46 -0.20
N PRO A 265 -6.79 -8.66 -0.36
CA PRO A 265 -7.75 -8.07 0.56
C PRO A 265 -7.47 -8.53 1.99
N ASN A 266 -7.77 -7.66 2.95
CA ASN A 266 -7.50 -7.96 4.37
C ASN A 266 -8.25 -9.24 4.78
N PRO A 267 -7.57 -10.29 5.27
CA PRO A 267 -8.19 -11.58 5.59
C PRO A 267 -9.27 -11.49 6.69
N VAL A 268 -9.23 -10.47 7.54
CA VAL A 268 -10.27 -10.22 8.57
C VAL A 268 -11.66 -10.07 7.96
N LEU A 269 -11.78 -9.63 6.71
CA LEU A 269 -13.07 -9.50 6.01
C LEU A 269 -13.87 -10.81 6.01
N ARG A 270 -13.21 -11.95 5.97
CA ARG A 270 -13.84 -13.29 5.94
C ARG A 270 -14.58 -13.62 7.24
N SER A 271 -14.18 -13.03 8.37
CA SER A 271 -14.80 -13.25 9.68
C SER A 271 -15.91 -12.24 10.00
N LEU A 272 -16.07 -11.17 9.21
CA LEU A 272 -17.00 -10.08 9.55
C LEU A 272 -18.47 -10.37 9.23
N GLY A 273 -18.78 -11.46 8.50
CA GLY A 273 -20.17 -11.82 8.16
C GLY A 273 -20.79 -10.95 7.05
N ILE A 274 -19.96 -10.39 6.16
CA ILE A 274 -20.38 -9.52 5.04
C ILE A 274 -20.17 -10.22 3.70
N PRO A 275 -20.94 -9.87 2.64
CA PRO A 275 -20.78 -10.47 1.32
C PRO A 275 -19.44 -10.11 0.67
N LEU A 276 -18.74 -11.13 0.21
CA LEU A 276 -17.43 -11.02 -0.44
C LEU A 276 -17.46 -11.61 -1.85
N THR A 277 -16.56 -11.13 -2.69
CA THR A 277 -16.20 -11.76 -3.96
C THR A 277 -15.42 -13.06 -3.72
N SER A 278 -15.24 -13.88 -4.76
CA SER A 278 -14.47 -15.14 -4.67
C SER A 278 -13.02 -14.92 -4.21
N ASP A 279 -12.43 -13.77 -4.52
CA ASP A 279 -11.08 -13.36 -4.13
C ASP A 279 -11.01 -12.59 -2.81
N GLY A 280 -12.17 -12.41 -2.13
CA GLY A 280 -12.24 -11.89 -0.75
C GLY A 280 -12.40 -10.39 -0.61
N HIS A 281 -12.75 -9.64 -1.67
CA HIS A 281 -13.12 -8.23 -1.56
C HIS A 281 -14.60 -8.07 -1.19
N VAL A 282 -14.92 -6.97 -0.51
CA VAL A 282 -16.31 -6.63 -0.16
C VAL A 282 -17.11 -6.32 -1.43
N LEU A 283 -18.25 -6.99 -1.61
CA LEU A 283 -19.16 -6.75 -2.71
C LEU A 283 -19.93 -5.44 -2.50
N VAL A 284 -19.73 -4.48 -3.39
CA VAL A 284 -20.38 -3.17 -3.34
C VAL A 284 -21.12 -2.86 -4.65
N ASP A 285 -22.10 -1.95 -4.57
CA ASP A 285 -22.73 -1.35 -5.74
C ASP A 285 -21.88 -0.16 -6.28
N GLU A 286 -22.37 0.45 -7.35
CA GLU A 286 -21.75 1.61 -7.99
C GLU A 286 -21.68 2.88 -7.10
N SER A 287 -22.32 2.87 -5.95
CA SER A 287 -22.31 3.93 -4.92
C SER A 287 -21.70 3.42 -3.61
N TYR A 288 -20.84 2.39 -3.68
CA TYR A 288 -20.07 1.82 -2.57
C TYR A 288 -20.90 1.20 -1.45
N ARG A 289 -22.21 1.00 -1.62
CA ARG A 289 -23.06 0.33 -0.63
C ARG A 289 -22.79 -1.16 -0.69
N VAL A 290 -22.65 -1.79 0.46
CA VAL A 290 -22.47 -3.25 0.56
C VAL A 290 -23.78 -3.93 0.23
N GLN A 291 -23.74 -4.92 -0.66
CA GLN A 291 -24.94 -5.63 -1.11
C GLN A 291 -25.65 -6.33 0.07
N GLY A 292 -26.94 -6.10 0.19
CA GLY A 292 -27.76 -6.72 1.24
C GLY A 292 -27.58 -6.16 2.66
N ALA A 293 -26.84 -5.06 2.84
CA ALA A 293 -26.59 -4.45 4.16
C ALA A 293 -26.87 -2.94 4.13
N GLU A 294 -28.03 -2.54 4.61
CA GLU A 294 -28.44 -1.13 4.66
C GLU A 294 -27.55 -0.29 5.58
N GLY A 295 -27.08 0.86 5.09
CA GLY A 295 -26.22 1.77 5.86
C GLY A 295 -24.75 1.32 5.94
N LEU A 296 -24.39 0.23 5.25
CA LEU A 296 -23.02 -0.28 5.20
C LEU A 296 -22.36 0.05 3.84
N TYR A 297 -21.16 0.62 3.89
CA TYR A 297 -20.34 1.01 2.74
C TYR A 297 -18.95 0.41 2.82
N SER A 298 -18.30 0.24 1.67
CA SER A 298 -16.89 -0.16 1.64
C SER A 298 -16.12 0.59 0.56
N ILE A 299 -14.90 1.05 0.89
CA ILE A 299 -14.00 1.77 -0.01
C ILE A 299 -12.54 1.35 0.21
N GLY A 300 -11.67 1.76 -0.70
CA GLY A 300 -10.24 1.41 -0.68
C GLY A 300 -9.98 -0.03 -1.10
N ASP A 301 -8.79 -0.51 -0.81
CA ASP A 301 -8.28 -1.80 -1.31
C ASP A 301 -9.10 -3.02 -0.87
N CYS A 302 -9.97 -2.88 0.14
CA CYS A 302 -10.82 -3.99 0.61
C CYS A 302 -12.12 -4.16 -0.19
N ALA A 303 -12.49 -3.19 -1.04
CA ALA A 303 -13.74 -3.20 -1.79
C ALA A 303 -13.53 -3.60 -3.27
N ALA A 304 -14.50 -4.31 -3.84
CA ALA A 304 -14.56 -4.61 -5.28
C ALA A 304 -15.25 -3.46 -6.02
N ILE A 305 -14.49 -2.41 -6.35
CA ILE A 305 -15.03 -1.21 -6.99
C ILE A 305 -14.78 -1.26 -8.50
N VAL A 306 -15.88 -1.13 -9.27
CA VAL A 306 -15.88 -1.16 -10.73
C VAL A 306 -16.58 0.08 -11.26
N ASP A 307 -15.99 0.73 -12.26
CA ASP A 307 -16.62 1.84 -12.97
C ASP A 307 -17.79 1.29 -13.81
N PRO A 308 -19.03 1.73 -13.56
CA PRO A 308 -20.21 1.16 -14.22
C PRO A 308 -20.29 1.51 -15.71
N ILE A 309 -19.51 2.49 -16.19
CA ILE A 309 -19.50 2.91 -17.60
C ILE A 309 -18.41 2.17 -18.38
N SER A 310 -17.18 2.17 -17.85
CA SER A 310 -16.04 1.58 -18.57
C SER A 310 -15.78 0.11 -18.22
N GLY A 311 -16.39 -0.42 -17.16
CA GLY A 311 -16.11 -1.75 -16.62
C GLY A 311 -14.73 -1.88 -15.97
N ARG A 312 -13.99 -0.78 -15.84
CA ARG A 312 -12.65 -0.77 -15.26
C ARG A 312 -12.72 -0.98 -13.75
N VAL A 313 -11.94 -1.93 -13.28
CA VAL A 313 -11.73 -2.16 -11.85
C VAL A 313 -10.71 -1.16 -11.33
N ASP A 314 -10.98 -0.50 -10.19
CA ASP A 314 -10.00 0.38 -9.55
C ASP A 314 -8.78 -0.42 -9.11
N GLY A 315 -7.60 0.15 -9.29
CA GLY A 315 -6.34 -0.32 -8.72
C GLY A 315 -6.30 -0.10 -7.20
N LYS A 316 -5.39 -0.74 -6.53
CA LYS A 316 -5.23 -0.63 -5.06
C LYS A 316 -4.23 0.46 -4.73
N THR A 317 -4.60 1.72 -5.00
CA THR A 317 -3.72 2.89 -4.80
C THR A 317 -4.31 3.91 -3.85
N CYS A 318 -3.45 4.65 -3.13
CA CYS A 318 -3.89 5.71 -2.24
C CYS A 318 -4.67 6.83 -2.97
N LYS A 319 -4.38 7.08 -4.24
CA LYS A 319 -5.07 8.11 -5.06
C LYS A 319 -6.52 7.74 -5.32
N GLU A 320 -6.76 6.49 -5.69
CA GLU A 320 -8.11 5.96 -5.87
C GLU A 320 -8.87 5.97 -4.55
N ALA A 321 -8.23 5.53 -3.46
CA ALA A 321 -8.82 5.58 -2.13
C ALA A 321 -9.26 7.00 -1.72
N ILE A 322 -8.46 8.03 -2.03
CA ILE A 322 -8.80 9.43 -1.78
C ILE A 322 -10.01 9.88 -2.61
N ALA A 323 -10.02 9.55 -3.91
CA ALA A 323 -11.13 9.88 -4.82
C ALA A 323 -12.43 9.16 -4.41
N GLN A 324 -12.33 7.91 -3.98
CA GLN A 324 -13.44 7.13 -3.45
C GLN A 324 -13.98 7.75 -2.16
N ALA A 325 -13.10 8.17 -1.24
CA ALA A 325 -13.49 8.80 0.02
C ALA A 325 -14.24 10.13 -0.19
N ASP A 326 -13.78 11.01 -1.10
CA ASP A 326 -14.51 12.25 -1.43
C ASP A 326 -15.89 11.94 -2.01
N ARG A 327 -15.98 10.95 -2.90
CA ARG A 327 -17.26 10.52 -3.47
C ARG A 327 -18.16 9.90 -2.41
N LEU A 328 -17.62 9.07 -1.51
CA LEU A 328 -18.38 8.49 -0.40
C LEU A 328 -19.02 9.58 0.48
N GLY A 329 -18.32 10.67 0.77
CA GLY A 329 -18.88 11.79 1.51
C GLY A 329 -20.12 12.39 0.81
N LYS A 330 -20.14 12.45 -0.54
CA LYS A 330 -21.30 12.90 -1.34
C LYS A 330 -22.41 11.85 -1.32
N ILE A 331 -22.07 10.57 -1.43
CA ILE A 331 -23.02 9.44 -1.40
C ILE A 331 -23.73 9.43 -0.05
N LEU A 332 -22.99 9.41 1.05
CA LEU A 332 -23.57 9.39 2.40
C LEU A 332 -24.47 10.62 2.65
N SER A 333 -24.04 11.80 2.22
CA SER A 333 -24.86 13.00 2.30
C SER A 333 -26.16 12.87 1.49
N ALA A 334 -26.12 12.29 0.30
CA ALA A 334 -27.30 12.06 -0.53
C ALA A 334 -28.26 11.05 0.13
N ASP A 335 -27.73 9.96 0.70
CA ASP A 335 -28.53 8.92 1.38
C ASP A 335 -29.21 9.47 2.62
N VAL A 336 -28.51 10.27 3.46
CA VAL A 336 -29.08 10.94 4.63
C VAL A 336 -30.22 11.89 4.26
N LEU A 337 -30.15 12.52 3.06
CA LEU A 337 -31.14 13.46 2.57
C LEU A 337 -32.22 12.84 1.66
N GLY A 338 -32.17 11.51 1.41
CA GLY A 338 -33.07 10.82 0.49
C GLY A 338 -32.93 11.29 -0.98
N ARG A 339 -31.72 11.68 -1.40
CA ARG A 339 -31.43 12.18 -2.76
C ARG A 339 -30.68 11.13 -3.58
N PRO A 340 -30.72 11.21 -4.93
CA PRO A 340 -29.89 10.35 -5.78
C PRO A 340 -28.41 10.49 -5.47
N ALA A 341 -27.74 9.37 -5.22
CA ALA A 341 -26.31 9.33 -4.93
C ALA A 341 -25.48 9.30 -6.23
N PRO A 342 -24.28 9.91 -6.24
CA PRO A 342 -23.37 9.80 -7.38
C PRO A 342 -22.81 8.39 -7.51
N LYS A 343 -22.61 7.95 -8.76
CA LYS A 343 -21.99 6.67 -9.08
C LYS A 343 -20.46 6.79 -9.10
N HIS A 344 -19.79 5.65 -8.94
CA HIS A 344 -18.35 5.56 -9.09
C HIS A 344 -17.91 5.98 -10.50
N LYS A 345 -16.74 6.59 -10.57
CA LYS A 345 -16.02 6.89 -11.80
C LYS A 345 -14.53 6.58 -11.56
N ALA A 346 -13.96 5.76 -12.41
CA ALA A 346 -12.56 5.37 -12.32
C ALA A 346 -11.62 6.59 -12.31
N PHE A 347 -10.53 6.46 -11.57
CA PHE A 347 -9.48 7.47 -11.55
C PHE A 347 -8.72 7.45 -12.89
N MET A 348 -8.12 8.59 -13.26
CA MET A 348 -7.30 8.68 -14.47
C MET A 348 -6.12 7.70 -14.41
N ASP A 349 -5.64 7.29 -15.58
CA ASP A 349 -4.40 6.54 -15.70
C ASP A 349 -3.22 7.40 -15.25
N PHE A 350 -2.69 7.05 -14.11
CA PHE A 350 -1.59 7.78 -13.48
C PHE A 350 -0.80 6.88 -12.55
N PHE A 351 0.49 6.84 -12.70
CA PHE A 351 1.38 6.34 -11.66
C PHE A 351 2.59 7.23 -11.46
N CYS A 352 3.18 7.12 -10.28
CA CYS A 352 4.37 7.82 -9.90
C CYS A 352 5.24 6.87 -9.09
N VAL A 353 6.46 6.62 -9.55
CA VAL A 353 7.40 5.66 -8.98
C VAL A 353 8.66 6.39 -8.57
N ASN A 354 9.11 6.15 -7.33
CA ASN A 354 10.39 6.63 -6.84
C ASN A 354 11.53 5.79 -7.42
N LEU A 355 12.61 6.44 -7.84
CA LEU A 355 13.78 5.82 -8.45
C LEU A 355 15.07 6.21 -7.70
N GLY A 356 14.99 6.28 -6.37
CA GLY A 356 16.09 6.70 -5.51
C GLY A 356 16.07 8.19 -5.17
N PRO A 357 17.09 8.71 -4.50
CA PRO A 357 17.15 10.10 -4.04
C PRO A 357 16.98 11.10 -5.19
N GLN A 358 15.98 11.97 -5.06
CA GLN A 358 15.67 13.04 -6.04
C GLN A 358 15.36 12.57 -7.47
N GLN A 359 15.08 11.27 -7.65
CA GLN A 359 14.71 10.68 -8.92
C GLN A 359 13.33 10.00 -8.81
N ALA A 360 12.50 10.18 -9.82
CA ALA A 360 11.22 9.48 -9.96
C ALA A 360 10.79 9.47 -11.42
N LEU A 361 9.80 8.63 -11.73
CA LEU A 361 9.08 8.67 -12.98
C LEU A 361 7.60 8.85 -12.69
N VAL A 362 6.97 9.83 -13.35
CA VAL A 362 5.53 10.06 -13.36
C VAL A 362 5.04 9.77 -14.77
N TRP A 363 4.00 8.97 -14.88
CA TRP A 363 3.29 8.73 -16.12
C TRP A 363 1.80 8.96 -15.92
N THR A 364 1.17 9.53 -16.95
CA THR A 364 -0.29 9.67 -17.05
C THR A 364 -0.73 9.59 -18.49
N GLN A 365 -1.95 9.08 -18.72
CA GLN A 365 -2.59 9.11 -20.00
C GLN A 365 -3.86 9.95 -19.93
N GLN A 366 -3.98 10.93 -20.82
CA GLN A 366 -5.18 11.76 -20.98
C GLN A 366 -5.50 11.91 -22.46
N TRP A 367 -6.77 11.73 -22.83
CA TRP A 367 -7.27 11.83 -24.21
C TRP A 367 -6.44 11.00 -25.21
N GLY A 368 -5.94 9.83 -24.81
CA GLY A 368 -5.09 8.99 -25.63
C GLY A 368 -3.63 9.44 -25.75
N ILE A 369 -3.23 10.56 -25.15
CA ILE A 369 -1.87 11.08 -25.15
C ILE A 369 -1.15 10.66 -23.86
N ASN A 370 0.07 10.13 -24.02
CA ASN A 370 0.92 9.72 -22.90
C ASN A 370 1.87 10.85 -22.51
N PHE A 371 1.85 11.21 -21.23
CA PHE A 371 2.78 12.17 -20.65
C PHE A 371 3.70 11.46 -19.67
N THR A 372 5.01 11.67 -19.81
CA THR A 372 6.02 11.12 -18.91
C THR A 372 6.94 12.23 -18.42
N ILE A 373 7.11 12.34 -17.11
CA ILE A 373 8.03 13.27 -16.46
C ILE A 373 9.03 12.44 -15.65
N THR A 374 10.32 12.77 -15.71
CA THR A 374 11.39 12.09 -14.97
C THR A 374 12.25 13.05 -14.17
N GLY A 375 13.15 12.54 -13.32
CA GLY A 375 14.13 13.31 -12.59
C GLY A 375 13.56 14.09 -11.40
N LYS A 376 14.20 15.22 -11.06
CA LYS A 376 13.89 16.03 -9.87
C LYS A 376 12.46 16.57 -9.83
N LEU A 377 11.88 16.91 -10.98
CA LEU A 377 10.48 17.38 -11.04
C LEU A 377 9.51 16.25 -10.69
N ALA A 378 9.71 15.07 -11.26
CA ALA A 378 8.92 13.90 -10.93
C ALA A 378 9.06 13.53 -9.44
N ALA A 379 10.26 13.62 -8.86
CA ALA A 379 10.49 13.38 -7.44
C ALA A 379 9.71 14.38 -6.55
N LYS A 380 9.64 15.66 -6.93
CA LYS A 380 8.79 16.65 -6.23
C LYS A 380 7.31 16.28 -6.32
N ILE A 381 6.81 15.86 -7.49
CA ILE A 381 5.43 15.40 -7.67
C ILE A 381 5.19 14.15 -6.79
N ARG A 382 6.12 13.18 -6.78
CA ARG A 382 6.00 11.99 -5.94
C ARG A 382 5.92 12.34 -4.45
N LYS A 383 6.80 13.22 -3.97
CA LYS A 383 6.76 13.70 -2.58
C LYS A 383 5.44 14.39 -2.25
N LEU A 384 4.94 15.24 -3.15
CA LEU A 384 3.65 15.90 -2.99
C LEU A 384 2.50 14.88 -2.90
N THR A 385 2.49 13.84 -3.77
CA THR A 385 1.45 12.79 -3.70
C THR A 385 1.48 12.04 -2.38
N TRP A 386 2.64 11.71 -1.83
CA TRP A 386 2.78 11.06 -0.52
C TRP A 386 2.26 11.92 0.61
N ASN A 387 2.63 13.20 0.60
CA ASN A 387 2.25 14.15 1.65
C ASN A 387 0.75 14.44 1.61
N THR A 388 0.19 14.75 0.45
CA THR A 388 -1.24 14.98 0.27
C THR A 388 -2.06 13.76 0.71
N ALA A 389 -1.61 12.54 0.41
CA ALA A 389 -2.28 11.33 0.84
C ALA A 389 -2.32 11.15 2.37
N SER A 390 -1.35 11.73 3.10
CA SER A 390 -1.24 11.67 4.56
C SER A 390 -1.55 13.00 5.25
N PHE A 391 -2.09 14.00 4.54
CA PHE A 391 -2.39 15.35 5.06
C PHE A 391 -1.17 16.11 5.61
N LEU A 392 0.02 15.94 5.02
CA LEU A 392 1.26 16.64 5.34
C LEU A 392 1.58 17.74 4.33
#